data_d248701290fe0550a3886f46f0d8f2f1
#
_entry.id   d248701290fe0550a3886f46f0d8f2f1
#
_cell.length_a   1.000
_cell.length_b   1.000
_cell.length_c   1.000
_cell.angle_alpha   90.00
_cell.angle_beta   90.00
_cell.angle_gamma   90.00
#
_symmetry.space_group_name_H-M   'P 1'
#
loop_
_entity.id
_entity.type
_entity.pdbx_description
1 polymer ?
#
loop_
_entity_poly.entity_id
_entity_poly.type
_entity_poly.pdbx_seq_one_letter_code
_entity_poly.pdbx_strand_id
1 'polypeptide(L)'
;LRAFARLVGSVQGVRVATFNLLSGRSTDDGLVRQDRLVDAVKTLDADVLGLQEVDVGQERSAGLDLTAVAAEAMGAVAWRFEPTMIGAPEAPWRRAHPGESYATAYGISVVSRLPVAEWRAIRLPYTPMHAPLVLPGTGQLIFTRDEPRLALLAVVEAPSGPLAVVNTHLSYLPGWNARQLRRLVHAVEELALPAIVMGDLNMPGRLPGVVSRWRAAATGHTWPAHRPVAQLDHILVSPGGPPVVAGAARRLPLSDHLALYADLADVADLPVSA
;
A
#
# COMPACT_ATOMS: atom_id res chain seq x y z
N LEU A 1 -11.07 -17.88 12.25
CA LEU A 1 -9.84 -18.71 12.10
C LEU A 1 -8.68 -18.18 12.98
N ARG A 2 -8.42 -16.86 13.07
CA ARG A 2 -7.41 -16.29 14.00
C ARG A 2 -7.75 -16.50 15.48
N ALA A 3 -9.03 -16.47 15.87
CA ALA A 3 -9.44 -16.77 17.25
C ALA A 3 -9.12 -18.22 17.64
N PHE A 4 -9.09 -19.13 16.68
CA PHE A 4 -8.71 -20.52 16.92
C PHE A 4 -7.17 -20.72 16.94
N ALA A 5 -6.40 -19.97 16.12
CA ALA A 5 -4.94 -20.04 16.10
C ALA A 5 -4.29 -19.45 17.38
N ARG A 6 -4.97 -18.50 18.05
CA ARG A 6 -4.52 -17.97 19.35
C ARG A 6 -4.64 -18.98 20.51
N LEU A 7 -5.34 -20.11 20.32
CA LEU A 7 -5.52 -21.15 21.33
C LEU A 7 -4.50 -22.31 21.25
N VAL A 8 -3.70 -22.37 20.17
CA VAL A 8 -2.68 -23.41 19.98
C VAL A 8 -1.33 -22.72 19.78
N GLY A 9 -0.61 -22.40 20.88
CA GLY A 9 0.77 -21.91 20.93
C GLY A 9 1.02 -20.76 19.91
N SER A 10 0.70 -19.52 20.27
CA SER A 10 0.68 -18.38 19.35
C SER A 10 2.07 -18.00 18.85
N VAL A 11 2.36 -18.29 17.60
CA VAL A 11 3.34 -17.50 16.84
C VAL A 11 2.81 -16.05 16.84
N GLN A 12 3.43 -15.16 17.62
CA GLN A 12 3.10 -13.73 17.61
C GLN A 12 3.66 -13.15 16.31
N GLY A 13 2.86 -13.18 15.24
CA GLY A 13 3.24 -12.66 13.93
C GLY A 13 2.57 -11.31 13.63
N VAL A 14 3.15 -10.59 12.68
CA VAL A 14 2.61 -9.33 12.16
C VAL A 14 1.94 -9.58 10.81
N ARG A 15 0.67 -9.20 10.66
CA ARG A 15 0.02 -9.15 9.35
C ARG A 15 0.19 -7.78 8.73
N VAL A 16 0.82 -7.75 7.56
CA VAL A 16 0.88 -6.55 6.71
C VAL A 16 -0.07 -6.72 5.53
N ALA A 17 -0.68 -5.62 5.10
CA ALA A 17 -1.53 -5.63 3.90
C ALA A 17 -1.35 -4.35 3.09
N THR A 18 -1.60 -4.44 1.79
CA THR A 18 -1.64 -3.30 0.87
C THR A 18 -2.91 -3.33 0.05
N PHE A 19 -3.48 -2.15 -0.20
CA PHE A 19 -4.71 -2.03 -0.96
C PHE A 19 -4.80 -0.67 -1.68
N ASN A 20 -4.83 -0.70 -3.01
CA ASN A 20 -5.20 0.45 -3.82
C ASN A 20 -6.72 0.65 -3.71
N LEU A 21 -7.17 1.82 -3.23
CA LEU A 21 -8.58 2.07 -2.88
C LEU A 21 -9.45 2.53 -4.07
N LEU A 22 -8.84 2.95 -5.18
CA LEU A 22 -9.56 3.63 -6.26
C LEU A 22 -10.42 4.80 -5.70
N SER A 23 -9.86 5.63 -4.82
CA SER A 23 -10.57 6.71 -4.10
C SER A 23 -11.79 6.23 -3.29
N GLY A 24 -11.82 4.97 -2.86
CA GLY A 24 -12.94 4.35 -2.11
C GLY A 24 -14.10 3.89 -2.96
N ARG A 25 -14.00 3.96 -4.28
CA ARG A 25 -15.08 3.65 -5.23
C ARG A 25 -15.22 2.15 -5.47
N SER A 26 -16.45 1.66 -5.51
CA SER A 26 -16.76 0.32 -6.01
C SER A 26 -16.87 0.32 -7.53
N THR A 27 -16.39 -0.74 -8.19
CA THR A 27 -16.56 -0.94 -9.62
C THR A 27 -17.94 -1.51 -9.98
N ASP A 28 -18.72 -1.99 -9.01
CA ASP A 28 -20.02 -2.60 -9.24
C ASP A 28 -21.11 -1.55 -9.47
N ASP A 29 -21.08 -0.42 -8.75
CA ASP A 29 -22.08 0.65 -8.82
C ASP A 29 -21.49 2.05 -8.97
N GLY A 30 -20.16 2.19 -8.99
CA GLY A 30 -19.47 3.47 -9.10
C GLY A 30 -19.51 4.34 -7.84
N LEU A 31 -20.12 3.87 -6.75
CA LEU A 31 -20.32 4.66 -5.54
C LEU A 31 -19.20 4.50 -4.52
N VAL A 32 -18.94 5.58 -3.80
CA VAL A 32 -18.11 5.57 -2.58
C VAL A 32 -19.03 5.46 -1.37
N ARG A 33 -18.77 4.46 -0.52
CA ARG A 33 -19.54 4.20 0.70
C ARG A 33 -18.59 3.88 1.85
N GLN A 34 -18.72 4.65 2.93
CA GLN A 34 -17.86 4.48 4.11
C GLN A 34 -17.96 3.08 4.70
N ASP A 35 -19.16 2.49 4.77
CA ASP A 35 -19.38 1.14 5.28
C ASP A 35 -18.57 0.07 4.53
N ARG A 36 -18.43 0.19 3.21
CA ARG A 36 -17.61 -0.72 2.40
C ARG A 36 -16.13 -0.64 2.75
N LEU A 37 -15.61 0.56 2.99
CA LEU A 37 -14.23 0.74 3.43
C LEU A 37 -14.01 0.14 4.82
N VAL A 38 -14.94 0.38 5.74
CA VAL A 38 -14.93 -0.21 7.09
C VAL A 38 -14.92 -1.74 7.01
N ASP A 39 -15.79 -2.34 6.19
CA ASP A 39 -15.87 -3.80 6.02
C ASP A 39 -14.60 -4.37 5.38
N ALA A 40 -14.03 -3.66 4.40
CA ALA A 40 -12.78 -4.04 3.75
C ALA A 40 -11.61 -4.08 4.75
N VAL A 41 -11.45 -3.02 5.54
CA VAL A 41 -10.39 -2.91 6.55
C VAL A 41 -10.53 -3.99 7.63
N LYS A 42 -11.73 -4.20 8.16
CA LYS A 42 -12.02 -5.27 9.13
C LYS A 42 -11.77 -6.66 8.55
N THR A 43 -12.09 -6.87 7.27
CA THR A 43 -11.89 -8.14 6.59
C THR A 43 -10.41 -8.46 6.38
N LEU A 44 -9.56 -7.46 6.14
CA LEU A 44 -8.11 -7.63 6.03
C LEU A 44 -7.49 -8.01 7.36
N ASP A 45 -8.01 -7.47 8.46
CA ASP A 45 -7.52 -7.69 9.82
C ASP A 45 -5.99 -7.55 9.91
N ALA A 46 -5.45 -6.49 9.30
CA ALA A 46 -4.02 -6.21 9.25
C ALA A 46 -3.54 -5.53 10.53
N ASP A 47 -2.27 -5.74 10.90
CA ASP A 47 -1.59 -4.99 11.94
C ASP A 47 -0.98 -3.69 11.37
N VAL A 48 -0.51 -3.75 10.11
CA VAL A 48 -0.08 -2.57 9.34
C VAL A 48 -0.70 -2.62 7.94
N LEU A 49 -1.36 -1.54 7.55
CA LEU A 49 -2.09 -1.42 6.28
C LEU A 49 -1.54 -0.23 5.46
N GLY A 50 -1.04 -0.50 4.26
CA GLY A 50 -0.67 0.50 3.27
C GLY A 50 -1.80 0.72 2.27
N LEU A 51 -2.22 1.97 2.10
CA LEU A 51 -3.29 2.34 1.18
C LEU A 51 -2.75 3.24 0.08
N GLN A 52 -3.19 3.01 -1.15
CA GLN A 52 -2.91 3.85 -2.31
C GLN A 52 -4.22 4.41 -2.86
N GLU A 53 -4.12 5.47 -3.67
CA GLU A 53 -5.26 6.20 -4.21
C GLU A 53 -6.22 6.67 -3.12
N VAL A 54 -5.65 7.29 -2.08
CA VAL A 54 -6.38 7.77 -0.91
C VAL A 54 -6.77 9.22 -1.12
N ASP A 55 -8.06 9.51 -1.00
CA ASP A 55 -8.60 10.87 -1.01
C ASP A 55 -8.80 11.41 0.40
N VAL A 56 -8.61 12.72 0.56
CA VAL A 56 -9.04 13.51 1.71
C VAL A 56 -9.89 14.68 1.21
N GLY A 57 -11.13 14.78 1.68
CA GLY A 57 -12.04 15.89 1.41
C GLY A 57 -12.52 16.03 -0.04
N GLN A 58 -12.27 15.04 -0.91
CA GLN A 58 -12.65 15.08 -2.32
C GLN A 58 -14.17 14.83 -2.50
N GLU A 59 -14.80 15.57 -3.41
CA GLU A 59 -16.23 15.37 -3.72
C GLU A 59 -16.50 13.96 -4.28
N ARG A 60 -15.61 13.47 -5.15
CA ARG A 60 -15.70 12.11 -5.74
C ARG A 60 -15.64 10.98 -4.70
N SER A 61 -15.12 11.26 -3.51
CA SER A 61 -15.07 10.34 -2.36
C SER A 61 -15.99 10.77 -1.22
N ALA A 62 -17.10 11.46 -1.55
CA ALA A 62 -18.13 11.92 -0.62
C ALA A 62 -17.59 12.83 0.51
N GLY A 63 -16.52 13.57 0.28
CA GLY A 63 -15.88 14.45 1.26
C GLY A 63 -15.16 13.73 2.40
N LEU A 64 -14.99 12.41 2.32
CA LEU A 64 -14.38 11.61 3.39
C LEU A 64 -12.86 11.84 3.49
N ASP A 65 -12.34 11.70 4.68
CA ASP A 65 -10.94 11.35 4.93
C ASP A 65 -10.83 9.81 4.99
N LEU A 66 -10.44 9.21 3.86
CA LEU A 66 -10.38 7.75 3.75
C LEU A 66 -9.33 7.13 4.68
N THR A 67 -8.27 7.89 5.05
CA THR A 67 -7.28 7.43 6.03
C THR A 67 -7.88 7.38 7.44
N ALA A 68 -8.59 8.42 7.85
CA ALA A 68 -9.24 8.47 9.17
C ALA A 68 -10.29 7.37 9.31
N VAL A 69 -11.12 7.14 8.28
CA VAL A 69 -12.09 6.03 8.25
C VAL A 69 -11.40 4.68 8.41
N ALA A 70 -10.30 4.45 7.69
CA ALA A 70 -9.56 3.19 7.78
C ALA A 70 -8.90 3.03 9.16
N ALA A 71 -8.35 4.08 9.73
CA ALA A 71 -7.72 4.08 11.06
C ALA A 71 -8.72 3.75 12.17
N GLU A 72 -9.89 4.36 12.14
CA GLU A 72 -10.98 4.07 13.07
C GLU A 72 -11.46 2.61 12.94
N ALA A 73 -11.72 2.17 11.71
CA ALA A 73 -12.19 0.81 11.44
C ALA A 73 -11.20 -0.28 11.87
N MET A 74 -9.90 0.02 11.79
CA MET A 74 -8.81 -0.87 12.18
C MET A 74 -8.55 -0.86 13.69
N GLY A 75 -8.99 0.18 14.42
CA GLY A 75 -8.58 0.45 15.80
C GLY A 75 -7.09 0.78 15.86
N ALA A 76 -6.62 1.60 14.92
CA ALA A 76 -5.22 1.96 14.80
C ALA A 76 -4.76 2.86 15.94
N VAL A 77 -3.50 2.68 16.36
CA VAL A 77 -2.84 3.56 17.35
C VAL A 77 -1.95 4.61 16.69
N ALA A 78 -1.60 4.41 15.41
CA ALA A 78 -0.82 5.35 14.62
C ALA A 78 -1.23 5.29 13.14
N TRP A 79 -1.32 6.45 12.51
CA TRP A 79 -1.56 6.54 11.06
C TRP A 79 -1.00 7.84 10.50
N ARG A 80 -0.69 7.83 9.21
CA ARG A 80 -0.28 9.03 8.48
C ARG A 80 -0.76 8.95 7.04
N PHE A 81 -1.32 10.06 6.56
CA PHE A 81 -1.55 10.34 5.15
C PHE A 81 -0.44 11.25 4.62
N GLU A 82 0.06 10.97 3.43
CA GLU A 82 1.04 11.81 2.76
C GLU A 82 0.53 12.17 1.36
N PRO A 83 0.25 13.47 1.11
CA PRO A 83 -0.30 13.91 -0.15
C PRO A 83 0.74 13.87 -1.28
N THR A 84 0.33 13.38 -2.45
CA THR A 84 1.06 13.56 -3.72
C THR A 84 0.52 14.74 -4.49
N MET A 85 -0.81 14.96 -4.43
CA MET A 85 -1.53 16.04 -5.08
C MET A 85 -2.41 16.79 -4.10
N ILE A 86 -2.57 18.10 -4.32
CA ILE A 86 -3.47 18.99 -3.58
C ILE A 86 -4.44 19.64 -4.56
N GLY A 87 -5.66 19.91 -4.09
CA GLY A 87 -6.77 20.39 -4.89
C GLY A 87 -7.72 19.27 -5.26
N ALA A 88 -8.50 19.45 -6.30
CA ALA A 88 -9.45 18.48 -6.82
C ALA A 88 -9.32 18.35 -8.34
N PRO A 89 -9.75 17.25 -8.98
CA PRO A 89 -9.67 17.08 -10.43
C PRO A 89 -10.37 18.20 -11.23
N GLU A 90 -11.43 18.77 -10.68
CA GLU A 90 -12.24 19.84 -11.28
C GLU A 90 -11.74 21.26 -10.92
N ALA A 91 -10.69 21.37 -10.07
CA ALA A 91 -10.08 22.60 -9.59
C ALA A 91 -8.56 22.57 -9.87
N PRO A 92 -7.78 23.58 -9.45
CA PRO A 92 -6.32 23.50 -9.59
C PRO A 92 -5.74 22.26 -8.92
N TRP A 93 -5.42 21.27 -9.73
CA TRP A 93 -4.84 19.98 -9.33
C TRP A 93 -3.32 20.05 -9.48
N ARG A 94 -2.60 20.11 -8.37
CA ARG A 94 -1.16 20.35 -8.39
C ARG A 94 -0.42 19.44 -7.42
N ARG A 95 0.88 19.28 -7.66
CA ARG A 95 1.78 18.57 -6.77
C ARG A 95 1.78 19.17 -5.36
N ALA A 96 1.71 18.31 -4.36
CA ALA A 96 1.86 18.69 -2.96
C ALA A 96 3.33 19.00 -2.61
N HIS A 97 3.54 20.01 -1.76
CA HIS A 97 4.84 20.31 -1.16
C HIS A 97 4.90 19.80 0.29
N PRO A 98 6.09 19.47 0.83
CA PRO A 98 6.22 19.03 2.21
C PRO A 98 5.66 20.03 3.21
N GLY A 99 4.83 19.56 4.15
CA GLY A 99 4.27 20.39 5.23
C GLY A 99 3.18 21.38 4.78
N GLU A 100 2.70 21.29 3.55
CA GLU A 100 1.64 22.16 3.04
C GLU A 100 0.29 21.73 3.59
N SER A 101 -0.54 22.70 4.04
CA SER A 101 -1.92 22.47 4.44
C SER A 101 -2.83 22.30 3.23
N TYR A 102 -3.86 21.50 3.37
CA TYR A 102 -4.83 21.21 2.31
C TYR A 102 -6.24 21.00 2.89
N ALA A 103 -7.25 21.42 2.15
CA ALA A 103 -8.63 21.06 2.39
C ALA A 103 -9.01 19.80 1.61
N THR A 104 -8.45 19.65 0.40
CA THR A 104 -8.64 18.50 -0.49
C THR A 104 -7.29 18.00 -0.96
N ALA A 105 -7.08 16.69 -0.91
CA ALA A 105 -5.83 16.06 -1.31
C ALA A 105 -6.03 14.63 -1.81
N TYR A 106 -5.00 14.12 -2.49
CA TYR A 106 -4.89 12.74 -2.94
C TYR A 106 -3.47 12.24 -2.69
N GLY A 107 -3.33 11.00 -2.24
CA GLY A 107 -2.03 10.47 -1.91
C GLY A 107 -2.05 9.01 -1.46
N ILE A 108 -1.17 8.71 -0.51
CA ILE A 108 -1.06 7.38 0.08
C ILE A 108 -1.08 7.48 1.62
N SER A 109 -1.42 6.37 2.29
CA SER A 109 -1.37 6.31 3.75
C SER A 109 -0.85 5.00 4.29
N VAL A 110 -0.37 5.06 5.53
CA VAL A 110 -0.07 3.89 6.36
C VAL A 110 -0.87 4.00 7.63
N VAL A 111 -1.53 2.90 8.00
CA VAL A 111 -2.36 2.76 9.20
C VAL A 111 -1.81 1.59 10.01
N SER A 112 -1.58 1.75 11.32
CA SER A 112 -0.92 0.77 12.16
C SER A 112 -1.62 0.55 13.50
N ARG A 113 -1.83 -0.71 13.88
CA ARG A 113 -2.16 -1.13 15.23
C ARG A 113 -0.95 -1.17 16.17
N LEU A 114 0.25 -1.15 15.56
CA LEU A 114 1.51 -1.13 16.31
C LEU A 114 1.97 0.32 16.48
N PRO A 115 2.66 0.67 17.58
CA PRO A 115 3.28 1.97 17.73
C PRO A 115 4.28 2.23 16.60
N VAL A 116 4.41 3.50 16.22
CA VAL A 116 5.36 3.94 15.18
C VAL A 116 6.35 4.90 15.79
N ALA A 117 7.62 4.52 15.79
CA ALA A 117 8.72 5.32 16.33
C ALA A 117 9.17 6.43 15.38
N GLU A 118 9.10 6.20 14.06
CA GLU A 118 9.54 7.17 13.05
C GLU A 118 8.62 7.14 11.82
N TRP A 119 8.37 8.33 11.28
CA TRP A 119 7.71 8.53 9.99
C TRP A 119 8.63 9.27 9.03
N ARG A 120 8.74 8.79 7.78
CA ARG A 120 9.51 9.44 6.73
C ARG A 120 8.79 9.38 5.39
N ALA A 121 8.62 10.54 4.74
CA ALA A 121 8.16 10.62 3.36
C ALA A 121 9.38 10.69 2.41
N ILE A 122 9.47 9.75 1.48
CA ILE A 122 10.54 9.64 0.49
C ILE A 122 9.96 9.99 -0.88
N ARG A 123 10.30 11.17 -1.40
CA ARG A 123 9.84 11.58 -2.72
C ARG A 123 10.61 10.86 -3.82
N LEU A 124 9.88 10.30 -4.78
CA LEU A 124 10.44 9.52 -5.86
C LEU A 124 10.57 10.37 -7.14
N PRO A 125 11.52 10.03 -8.02
CA PRO A 125 11.61 10.70 -9.32
C PRO A 125 10.36 10.40 -10.15
N TYR A 126 9.86 11.41 -10.86
CA TYR A 126 8.73 11.25 -11.77
C TYR A 126 9.05 11.92 -13.13
N THR A 127 8.36 11.50 -14.17
CA THR A 127 8.51 12.11 -15.49
C THR A 127 7.43 13.17 -15.70
N PRO A 128 7.79 14.37 -16.17
CA PRO A 128 6.81 15.38 -16.54
C PRO A 128 6.19 15.14 -17.93
N MET A 129 6.65 14.11 -18.65
CA MET A 129 6.17 13.81 -20.00
C MET A 129 4.76 13.20 -19.97
N HIS A 130 3.98 13.51 -21.01
CA HIS A 130 2.74 12.80 -21.27
C HIS A 130 3.05 11.41 -21.80
N ALA A 131 2.37 10.42 -21.28
CA ALA A 131 2.50 9.04 -21.69
C ALA A 131 1.13 8.42 -22.00
N PRO A 132 1.07 7.45 -22.90
CA PRO A 132 -0.17 6.76 -23.22
C PRO A 132 -0.64 5.92 -22.02
N LEU A 133 -1.91 6.04 -21.69
CA LEU A 133 -2.60 5.22 -20.71
C LEU A 133 -3.87 4.66 -21.35
N VAL A 134 -4.06 3.35 -21.26
CA VAL A 134 -5.31 2.70 -21.66
C VAL A 134 -6.23 2.67 -20.44
N LEU A 135 -7.37 3.38 -20.52
CA LEU A 135 -8.33 3.40 -19.42
C LEU A 135 -8.98 2.01 -19.25
N PRO A 136 -8.95 1.45 -18.04
CA PRO A 136 -9.64 0.21 -17.75
C PRO A 136 -11.14 0.31 -18.02
N GLY A 137 -11.74 -0.75 -18.58
CA GLY A 137 -13.18 -0.81 -18.86
C GLY A 137 -13.62 -0.22 -20.19
N THR A 138 -13.05 0.89 -20.65
CA THR A 138 -13.39 1.51 -21.95
C THR A 138 -12.39 1.15 -23.05
N GLY A 139 -11.17 0.75 -22.71
CA GLY A 139 -10.07 0.53 -23.67
C GLY A 139 -9.60 1.83 -24.35
N GLN A 140 -10.07 3.00 -23.92
CA GLN A 140 -9.72 4.28 -24.52
C GLN A 140 -8.25 4.61 -24.20
N LEU A 141 -7.48 4.95 -25.24
CA LEU A 141 -6.12 5.46 -25.13
C LEU A 141 -6.18 6.96 -24.84
N ILE A 142 -5.64 7.36 -23.70
CA ILE A 142 -5.44 8.77 -23.36
C ILE A 142 -3.96 9.07 -23.19
N PHE A 143 -3.56 10.34 -23.38
CA PHE A 143 -2.23 10.81 -23.04
C PHE A 143 -2.33 11.65 -21.78
N THR A 144 -1.76 11.16 -20.69
CA THR A 144 -1.77 11.85 -19.40
C THR A 144 -0.37 11.99 -18.83
N ARG A 145 -0.19 12.93 -17.95
CA ARG A 145 1.05 13.03 -17.17
C ARG A 145 1.00 12.01 -16.04
N ASP A 146 2.15 11.39 -15.77
CA ASP A 146 2.30 10.61 -14.56
C ASP A 146 2.22 11.53 -13.34
N GLU A 147 1.65 11.00 -12.26
CA GLU A 147 1.52 11.73 -11.02
C GLU A 147 2.85 11.77 -10.25
N PRO A 148 3.08 12.80 -9.41
CA PRO A 148 4.17 12.77 -8.45
C PRO A 148 4.04 11.56 -7.54
N ARG A 149 5.14 10.80 -7.40
CA ARG A 149 5.18 9.59 -6.60
C ARG A 149 6.02 9.79 -5.35
N LEU A 150 5.62 9.14 -4.28
CA LEU A 150 6.36 9.07 -3.02
C LEU A 150 6.17 7.71 -2.35
N ALA A 151 7.02 7.44 -1.38
CA ALA A 151 6.83 6.35 -0.44
C ALA A 151 6.68 6.92 0.98
N LEU A 152 5.82 6.31 1.77
CA LEU A 152 5.63 6.62 3.18
C LEU A 152 6.18 5.47 4.01
N LEU A 153 7.23 5.76 4.75
CA LEU A 153 7.92 4.83 5.64
C LEU A 153 7.44 5.04 7.07
N ALA A 154 7.14 3.94 7.74
CA ALA A 154 6.86 3.84 9.15
C ALA A 154 7.84 2.83 9.79
N VAL A 155 8.59 3.22 10.81
CA VAL A 155 9.32 2.28 11.66
C VAL A 155 8.36 1.85 12.77
N VAL A 156 7.80 0.64 12.63
CA VAL A 156 6.84 0.10 13.60
C VAL A 156 7.55 -0.70 14.69
N GLU A 157 7.03 -0.64 15.90
CA GLU A 157 7.50 -1.45 17.04
C GLU A 157 6.83 -2.83 16.97
N ALA A 158 7.39 -3.72 16.15
CA ALA A 158 6.90 -5.09 16.05
C ALA A 158 7.37 -5.93 17.26
N PRO A 159 6.71 -7.06 17.58
CA PRO A 159 7.11 -7.92 18.72
C PRO A 159 8.58 -8.35 18.68
N SER A 160 9.14 -8.60 17.49
CA SER A 160 10.54 -8.96 17.27
C SER A 160 11.51 -7.78 17.19
N GLY A 161 11.04 -6.56 17.43
CA GLY A 161 11.83 -5.33 17.34
C GLY A 161 11.43 -4.41 16.19
N PRO A 162 12.19 -3.34 15.94
CA PRO A 162 11.86 -2.36 14.93
C PRO A 162 11.80 -2.97 13.52
N LEU A 163 10.70 -2.68 12.80
CA LEU A 163 10.45 -3.11 11.43
C LEU A 163 10.11 -1.89 10.56
N ALA A 164 10.89 -1.66 9.51
CA ALA A 164 10.57 -0.61 8.54
C ALA A 164 9.48 -1.10 7.58
N VAL A 165 8.30 -0.50 7.63
CA VAL A 165 7.19 -0.78 6.69
C VAL A 165 7.00 0.43 5.79
N VAL A 166 7.10 0.20 4.47
CA VAL A 166 7.07 1.24 3.47
C VAL A 166 5.93 1.01 2.51
N ASN A 167 5.01 1.96 2.44
CA ASN A 167 3.93 1.98 1.46
C ASN A 167 4.28 2.91 0.29
N THR A 168 3.97 2.51 -0.94
CA THR A 168 4.19 3.33 -2.13
C THR A 168 3.18 3.02 -3.23
N HIS A 169 2.96 4.00 -4.12
CA HIS A 169 2.29 3.80 -5.39
C HIS A 169 3.25 4.27 -6.50
N LEU A 170 3.80 3.32 -7.26
CA LEU A 170 4.79 3.63 -8.27
C LEU A 170 4.15 4.05 -9.60
N SER A 171 4.97 4.63 -10.48
CA SER A 171 4.57 4.99 -11.84
C SER A 171 4.01 3.80 -12.61
N TYR A 172 2.96 4.02 -13.40
CA TYR A 172 2.48 3.02 -14.36
C TYR A 172 3.41 2.86 -15.59
N LEU A 173 4.39 3.75 -15.74
CA LEU A 173 5.32 3.74 -16.87
C LEU A 173 6.45 2.73 -16.65
N PRO A 174 6.59 1.73 -17.55
CA PRO A 174 7.70 0.79 -17.50
C PRO A 174 9.05 1.51 -17.53
N GLY A 175 9.99 1.03 -16.70
CA GLY A 175 11.30 1.63 -16.52
C GLY A 175 11.33 2.76 -15.49
N TRP A 176 10.32 3.63 -15.42
CA TRP A 176 10.19 4.62 -14.34
C TRP A 176 9.86 3.93 -13.02
N ASN A 177 8.88 3.02 -12.99
CA ASN A 177 8.59 2.20 -11.82
C ASN A 177 9.82 1.42 -11.34
N ALA A 178 10.57 0.81 -12.23
CA ALA A 178 11.81 0.10 -11.87
C ALA A 178 12.89 1.04 -11.29
N ARG A 179 13.04 2.26 -11.85
CA ARG A 179 13.94 3.28 -11.32
C ARG A 179 13.50 3.76 -9.94
N GLN A 180 12.19 3.98 -9.76
CA GLN A 180 11.60 4.38 -8.48
C GLN A 180 11.82 3.31 -7.42
N LEU A 181 11.56 2.03 -7.76
CA LEU A 181 11.76 0.90 -6.84
C LEU A 181 13.22 0.76 -6.42
N ARG A 182 14.19 0.83 -7.35
CA ARG A 182 15.62 0.75 -7.00
C ARG A 182 16.03 1.86 -6.06
N ARG A 183 15.59 3.12 -6.32
CA ARG A 183 15.88 4.23 -5.44
C ARG A 183 15.27 4.07 -4.06
N LEU A 184 14.02 3.57 -3.99
CA LEU A 184 13.33 3.32 -2.74
C LEU A 184 14.05 2.25 -1.92
N VAL A 185 14.36 1.11 -2.53
CA VAL A 185 15.07 -0.01 -1.88
C VAL A 185 16.41 0.47 -1.32
N HIS A 186 17.20 1.20 -2.10
CA HIS A 186 18.47 1.76 -1.63
C HIS A 186 18.30 2.66 -0.40
N ALA A 187 17.33 3.58 -0.42
CA ALA A 187 17.06 4.47 0.71
C ALA A 187 16.56 3.72 1.97
N VAL A 188 15.89 2.58 1.78
CA VAL A 188 15.41 1.74 2.90
C VAL A 188 16.55 0.87 3.47
N GLU A 189 17.43 0.35 2.61
CA GLU A 189 18.61 -0.43 3.04
C GLU A 189 19.59 0.39 3.89
N GLU A 190 19.67 1.72 3.68
CA GLU A 190 20.48 2.62 4.52
C GLU A 190 20.06 2.66 6.00
N LEU A 191 18.82 2.24 6.32
CA LEU A 191 18.33 2.17 7.70
C LEU A 191 18.94 1.02 8.50
N ALA A 192 19.49 0.01 7.81
CA ALA A 192 20.00 -1.22 8.42
C ALA A 192 18.99 -1.94 9.35
N LEU A 193 17.69 -1.85 9.00
CA LEU A 193 16.60 -2.51 9.69
C LEU A 193 15.98 -3.61 8.80
N PRO A 194 15.36 -4.65 9.39
CA PRO A 194 14.42 -5.49 8.67
C PRO A 194 13.35 -4.62 8.02
N ALA A 195 13.04 -4.89 6.74
CA ALA A 195 12.17 -3.98 6.02
C ALA A 195 11.17 -4.69 5.09
N ILE A 196 10.04 -4.02 4.88
CA ILE A 196 8.99 -4.40 3.95
C ILE A 196 8.68 -3.20 3.05
N VAL A 197 8.65 -3.43 1.74
CA VAL A 197 8.10 -2.50 0.76
C VAL A 197 6.81 -3.11 0.22
N MET A 198 5.72 -2.37 0.35
CA MET A 198 4.41 -2.80 -0.15
C MET A 198 3.71 -1.67 -0.91
N GLY A 199 2.77 -2.03 -1.76
CA GLY A 199 1.98 -1.07 -2.53
C GLY A 199 1.60 -1.58 -3.91
N ASP A 200 0.92 -0.71 -4.64
CA ASP A 200 0.76 -0.83 -6.08
C ASP A 200 2.06 -0.40 -6.77
N LEU A 201 2.86 -1.38 -7.15
CA LEU A 201 4.14 -1.12 -7.79
C LEU A 201 4.02 -0.96 -9.30
N ASN A 202 2.83 -1.16 -9.89
CA ASN A 202 2.58 -1.08 -11.33
C ASN A 202 3.59 -1.91 -12.16
N MET A 203 4.07 -3.01 -11.58
CA MET A 203 5.06 -3.91 -12.19
C MET A 203 4.52 -5.33 -12.16
N PRO A 204 4.38 -6.02 -13.32
CA PRO A 204 3.71 -7.32 -13.35
C PRO A 204 4.55 -8.45 -12.74
N GLY A 205 3.88 -9.33 -12.03
CA GLY A 205 4.38 -10.65 -11.63
C GLY A 205 5.66 -10.61 -10.80
N ARG A 206 6.74 -11.27 -11.26
CA ARG A 206 8.00 -11.38 -10.51
C ARG A 206 8.96 -10.21 -10.70
N LEU A 207 8.62 -9.24 -11.55
CA LEU A 207 9.52 -8.14 -11.90
C LEU A 207 9.98 -7.29 -10.71
N PRO A 208 9.13 -6.96 -9.72
CA PRO A 208 9.58 -6.24 -8.53
C PRO A 208 10.67 -6.97 -7.73
N GLY A 209 10.55 -8.28 -7.57
CA GLY A 209 11.56 -9.10 -6.90
C GLY A 209 12.90 -9.11 -7.65
N VAL A 210 12.86 -9.16 -8.98
CA VAL A 210 14.07 -9.08 -9.82
C VAL A 210 14.75 -7.73 -9.70
N VAL A 211 13.95 -6.63 -9.70
CA VAL A 211 14.46 -5.26 -9.64
C VAL A 211 15.03 -4.92 -8.28
N SER A 212 14.36 -5.31 -7.20
CA SER A 212 14.74 -5.04 -5.81
C SER A 212 15.75 -6.03 -5.24
N ARG A 213 15.79 -7.26 -5.76
CA ARG A 213 16.44 -8.44 -5.17
C ARG A 213 15.85 -8.85 -3.80
N TRP A 214 14.65 -8.34 -3.49
CA TRP A 214 13.90 -8.72 -2.32
C TRP A 214 12.91 -9.83 -2.65
N ARG A 215 12.56 -10.65 -1.66
CA ARG A 215 11.62 -11.74 -1.86
C ARG A 215 10.17 -11.26 -1.78
N ALA A 216 9.30 -11.80 -2.63
CA ALA A 216 7.87 -11.57 -2.53
C ALA A 216 7.30 -12.32 -1.33
N ALA A 217 6.50 -11.64 -0.49
CA ALA A 217 5.80 -12.22 0.65
C ALA A 217 4.46 -12.85 0.26
N ALA A 218 3.87 -12.40 -0.83
CA ALA A 218 2.61 -12.93 -1.34
C ALA A 218 2.62 -12.96 -2.88
N THR A 219 1.90 -13.91 -3.43
CA THR A 219 1.67 -14.04 -4.86
C THR A 219 0.18 -14.17 -5.14
N GLY A 220 -0.27 -13.65 -6.27
CA GLY A 220 -1.65 -13.72 -6.71
C GLY A 220 -1.98 -12.54 -7.62
N HIS A 221 -2.82 -12.77 -8.61
CA HIS A 221 -3.28 -11.68 -9.46
C HIS A 221 -4.14 -10.71 -8.64
N THR A 222 -3.88 -9.42 -8.77
CA THR A 222 -4.58 -8.37 -8.02
C THR A 222 -5.42 -7.47 -8.91
N TRP A 223 -5.15 -7.44 -10.22
CA TRP A 223 -5.81 -6.53 -11.14
C TRP A 223 -6.18 -7.21 -12.48
N PRO A 224 -7.30 -6.80 -13.13
CA PRO A 224 -8.41 -6.01 -12.56
C PRO A 224 -9.30 -6.86 -11.64
N ALA A 225 -9.91 -6.27 -10.61
CA ALA A 225 -10.62 -7.01 -9.57
C ALA A 225 -11.73 -7.92 -10.09
N HIS A 226 -12.46 -7.53 -11.16
CA HIS A 226 -13.54 -8.35 -11.72
C HIS A 226 -13.05 -9.65 -12.37
N ARG A 227 -11.83 -9.65 -12.96
CA ARG A 227 -11.18 -10.81 -13.59
C ARG A 227 -9.66 -10.67 -13.46
N PRO A 228 -9.06 -11.02 -12.32
CA PRO A 228 -7.65 -10.80 -12.08
C PRO A 228 -6.76 -11.57 -13.05
N VAL A 229 -5.89 -10.85 -13.78
CA VAL A 229 -4.96 -11.41 -14.78
C VAL A 229 -3.52 -10.97 -14.55
N ALA A 230 -3.29 -9.93 -13.74
CA ALA A 230 -1.96 -9.43 -13.42
C ALA A 230 -1.81 -9.20 -11.92
N GLN A 231 -0.61 -9.41 -11.39
CA GLN A 231 -0.22 -8.97 -10.06
C GLN A 231 0.47 -7.63 -10.21
N LEU A 232 -0.13 -6.54 -9.72
CA LEU A 232 0.43 -5.18 -9.70
C LEU A 232 0.76 -4.72 -8.29
N ASP A 233 0.02 -5.26 -7.32
CA ASP A 233 0.23 -5.03 -5.89
C ASP A 233 1.22 -6.05 -5.33
N HIS A 234 2.17 -5.58 -4.54
CA HIS A 234 3.26 -6.41 -4.04
C HIS A 234 3.56 -6.13 -2.57
N ILE A 235 4.06 -7.15 -1.90
CA ILE A 235 4.69 -7.08 -0.59
C ILE A 235 6.05 -7.73 -0.72
N LEU A 236 7.11 -6.94 -0.60
CA LEU A 236 8.51 -7.35 -0.73
C LEU A 236 9.17 -7.30 0.63
N VAL A 237 9.89 -8.34 1.00
CA VAL A 237 10.63 -8.46 2.26
C VAL A 237 12.12 -8.40 1.96
N SER A 238 12.85 -7.53 2.69
CA SER A 238 14.29 -7.36 2.56
C SER A 238 15.06 -8.64 2.87
N PRO A 239 16.31 -8.77 2.39
CA PRO A 239 17.24 -9.78 2.91
C PRO A 239 17.38 -9.64 4.44
N GLY A 240 17.25 -10.74 5.18
CA GLY A 240 17.23 -10.71 6.65
C GLY A 240 15.93 -10.23 7.29
N GLY A 241 14.91 -9.89 6.49
CA GLY A 241 13.58 -9.55 6.99
C GLY A 241 12.79 -10.76 7.51
N PRO A 242 11.64 -10.54 8.19
CA PRO A 242 10.90 -11.59 8.88
C PRO A 242 10.45 -12.70 7.93
N PRO A 243 10.41 -13.96 8.38
CA PRO A 243 9.90 -15.08 7.61
C PRO A 243 8.42 -14.87 7.26
N VAL A 244 8.02 -15.36 6.09
CA VAL A 244 6.65 -15.30 5.61
C VAL A 244 5.97 -16.63 5.90
N VAL A 245 4.86 -16.60 6.62
CA VAL A 245 4.05 -17.77 6.98
C VAL A 245 2.97 -18.02 5.93
N ALA A 246 2.28 -16.97 5.51
CA ALA A 246 1.21 -17.03 4.53
C ALA A 246 1.07 -15.70 3.80
N GLY A 247 0.42 -15.73 2.65
CA GLY A 247 0.07 -14.50 1.93
C GLY A 247 -0.87 -14.81 0.77
N ALA A 248 -1.82 -13.92 0.51
CA ALA A 248 -2.77 -14.08 -0.58
C ALA A 248 -3.39 -12.74 -1.02
N ALA A 249 -3.92 -12.73 -2.23
CA ALA A 249 -4.81 -11.68 -2.70
C ALA A 249 -6.24 -11.89 -2.17
N ARG A 250 -6.95 -10.80 -1.89
CA ARG A 250 -8.31 -10.82 -1.36
C ARG A 250 -9.21 -9.81 -2.08
N ARG A 251 -10.34 -10.30 -2.60
CA ARG A 251 -11.38 -9.43 -3.14
C ARG A 251 -12.12 -8.74 -2.00
N LEU A 252 -12.36 -7.44 -2.17
CA LEU A 252 -13.09 -6.59 -1.22
C LEU A 252 -14.21 -5.82 -1.94
N PRO A 253 -15.18 -5.23 -1.22
CA PRO A 253 -16.39 -4.64 -1.84
C PRO A 253 -16.17 -3.29 -2.51
N LEU A 254 -14.94 -2.88 -2.73
CA LEU A 254 -14.54 -1.64 -3.41
C LEU A 254 -13.27 -1.86 -4.21
N SER A 255 -12.89 -0.88 -5.04
CA SER A 255 -11.69 -0.86 -5.87
C SER A 255 -11.74 -1.77 -7.11
N ASP A 256 -10.94 -1.44 -8.11
CA ASP A 256 -10.60 -2.29 -9.25
C ASP A 256 -9.36 -3.16 -9.01
N HIS A 257 -8.78 -3.10 -7.79
CA HIS A 257 -7.73 -3.98 -7.31
C HIS A 257 -8.26 -4.97 -6.26
N LEU A 258 -7.60 -6.12 -6.15
CA LEU A 258 -7.68 -6.96 -4.97
C LEU A 258 -6.62 -6.48 -3.96
N ALA A 259 -6.95 -6.49 -2.68
CA ALA A 259 -5.94 -6.29 -1.65
C ALA A 259 -4.98 -7.48 -1.59
N LEU A 260 -3.73 -7.22 -1.21
CA LEU A 260 -2.73 -8.25 -0.96
C LEU A 260 -2.32 -8.21 0.52
N TYR A 261 -2.21 -9.37 1.18
CA TYR A 261 -1.72 -9.45 2.56
C TYR A 261 -0.65 -10.53 2.73
N ALA A 262 0.17 -10.38 3.76
CA ALA A 262 1.13 -11.37 4.21
C ALA A 262 1.16 -11.47 5.73
N ASP A 263 1.21 -12.70 6.23
CA ASP A 263 1.47 -13.03 7.64
C ASP A 263 2.97 -13.30 7.80
N LEU A 264 3.58 -12.57 8.71
CA LEU A 264 5.00 -12.63 8.99
C LEU A 264 5.20 -13.28 10.36
N ALA A 265 6.14 -14.23 10.48
CA ALA A 265 6.46 -14.83 11.76
C ALA A 265 7.31 -13.88 12.62
N ASP A 266 7.17 -13.99 13.92
CA ASP A 266 8.19 -13.48 14.84
C ASP A 266 9.46 -14.32 14.72
N VAL A 267 10.62 -13.68 14.64
CA VAL A 267 11.90 -14.40 14.54
C VAL A 267 12.19 -15.18 15.83
N ALA A 268 11.63 -14.74 16.96
CA ALA A 268 11.76 -15.43 18.25
C ALA A 268 11.06 -16.81 18.30
N ASP A 269 10.11 -17.05 17.40
CA ASP A 269 9.31 -18.28 17.35
C ASP A 269 9.87 -19.35 16.39
N LEU A 270 11.00 -19.06 15.72
CA LEU A 270 11.63 -20.05 14.86
C LEU A 270 12.41 -21.06 15.69
N PRO A 271 12.24 -22.39 15.41
CA PRO A 271 13.07 -23.39 16.06
C PRO A 271 14.54 -23.08 15.75
N VAL A 272 15.35 -22.92 16.79
CA VAL A 272 16.81 -22.84 16.65
C VAL A 272 17.25 -24.09 15.91
N SER A 273 17.66 -23.94 14.66
CA SER A 273 18.20 -25.05 13.88
C SER A 273 19.46 -25.58 14.61
N ALA A 274 19.33 -26.80 15.13
CA ALA A 274 20.42 -27.52 15.76
C ALA A 274 21.48 -27.93 14.72
#